data_606c5595980251eb59ca4400cd6c7096
#
_entry.id   606c5595980251eb59ca4400cd6c7096
#
_cell.length_a   1.000
_cell.length_b   1.000
_cell.length_c   1.000
_cell.angle_alpha   90.00
_cell.angle_beta   90.00
_cell.angle_gamma   90.00
#
_symmetry.space_group_name_H-M   'P 1'
#
loop_
_entity.id
_entity.type
_entity.pdbx_description
1 polymer ?
#
loop_
_entity_poly.entity_id
_entity_poly.type
_entity_poly.pdbx_seq_one_letter_code
_entity_poly.pdbx_strand_id
1 'polypeptide(L)'
;WKFSAKTAGFTAAAGFAYLVTDLDGCAVVLPAPSVGDKIKIVFGAVTSNNHTITTNATTTLFSGYALMLDGVDATPAQQIVFAADETNDDVFSMNATTTGISAVVELLAISDKMWQIEALVYASGASATPFA
;
A
#
# COMPACT_ATOMS: atom_id res chain seq x y z
N TRP A 1 -12.99 13.38 -2.01
CA TRP A 1 -11.55 13.34 -1.91
C TRP A 1 -10.90 14.68 -2.24
N LYS A 2 -9.91 15.08 -1.45
CA LYS A 2 -8.95 16.12 -1.86
C LYS A 2 -7.76 15.45 -2.54
N PHE A 3 -7.31 15.98 -3.66
CA PHE A 3 -6.21 15.39 -4.44
C PHE A 3 -4.89 16.10 -4.15
N SER A 4 -3.81 15.33 -4.03
CA SER A 4 -2.46 15.85 -3.86
C SER A 4 -1.45 14.97 -4.59
N ALA A 5 -0.66 15.57 -5.50
CA ALA A 5 0.45 14.88 -6.14
C ALA A 5 1.68 14.87 -5.22
N LYS A 6 2.43 13.76 -5.22
CA LYS A 6 3.62 13.55 -4.41
C LYS A 6 4.77 13.01 -5.25
N THR A 7 5.92 13.63 -5.09
CA THR A 7 7.19 13.26 -5.75
C THR A 7 8.26 12.82 -4.77
N ALA A 8 7.95 12.75 -3.49
CA ALA A 8 8.84 12.33 -2.40
C ALA A 8 7.99 11.78 -1.24
N GLY A 9 8.64 11.17 -0.24
CA GLY A 9 7.99 10.66 0.96
C GLY A 9 7.21 11.73 1.73
N PHE A 10 6.10 11.34 2.35
CA PHE A 10 5.21 12.27 3.06
C PHE A 10 4.43 11.58 4.17
N THR A 11 3.88 12.40 5.08
CA THR A 11 2.86 11.97 6.02
C THR A 11 1.48 12.22 5.42
N ALA A 12 0.66 11.19 5.38
CA ALA A 12 -0.69 11.28 4.83
C ALA A 12 -1.66 11.96 5.82
N ALA A 13 -2.73 12.51 5.28
CA ALA A 13 -3.85 13.07 6.06
C ALA A 13 -5.17 12.46 5.60
N ALA A 14 -6.11 12.30 6.50
CA ALA A 14 -7.43 11.79 6.19
C ALA A 14 -8.18 12.68 5.18
N GLY A 15 -8.99 12.07 4.34
CA GLY A 15 -9.79 12.74 3.31
C GLY A 15 -9.05 13.04 2.01
N PHE A 16 -7.78 12.66 1.89
CA PHE A 16 -6.98 12.88 0.69
C PHE A 16 -6.86 11.63 -0.18
N ALA A 17 -6.81 11.87 -1.50
CA ALA A 17 -6.31 10.92 -2.50
C ALA A 17 -4.94 11.42 -2.99
N TYR A 18 -3.91 10.65 -2.76
CA TYR A 18 -2.54 10.98 -3.15
C TYR A 18 -2.19 10.29 -4.46
N LEU A 19 -1.58 11.06 -5.37
CA LEU A 19 -1.06 10.57 -6.63
C LEU A 19 0.46 10.58 -6.53
N VAL A 20 1.05 9.41 -6.35
CA VAL A 20 2.50 9.25 -6.17
C VAL A 20 3.14 9.00 -7.52
N THR A 21 3.96 9.95 -7.96
CA THR A 21 4.69 9.89 -9.24
C THR A 21 6.20 9.71 -9.07
N ASP A 22 6.67 9.54 -7.82
CA ASP A 22 8.06 9.24 -7.52
C ASP A 22 8.39 7.81 -7.98
N LEU A 23 9.32 7.67 -8.91
CA LEU A 23 9.76 6.38 -9.44
C LEU A 23 10.86 5.73 -8.60
N ASP A 24 11.50 6.49 -7.73
CA ASP A 24 12.62 6.00 -6.91
C ASP A 24 12.18 5.36 -5.59
N GLY A 25 10.90 5.37 -5.31
CA GLY A 25 10.31 4.85 -4.08
C GLY A 25 9.84 5.96 -3.15
N CYS A 26 8.61 5.87 -2.71
CA CYS A 26 7.96 6.86 -1.86
C CYS A 26 7.59 6.21 -0.52
N ALA A 27 8.09 6.79 0.58
CA ALA A 27 7.72 6.38 1.92
C ALA A 27 6.52 7.21 2.40
N VAL A 28 5.40 6.56 2.62
CA VAL A 28 4.19 7.16 3.16
C VAL A 28 4.01 6.74 4.61
N VAL A 29 3.85 7.72 5.50
CA VAL A 29 3.50 7.47 6.91
C VAL A 29 2.04 7.83 7.12
N LEU A 30 1.26 6.91 7.68
CA LEU A 30 -0.14 7.16 8.00
C LEU A 30 -0.26 7.96 9.30
N PRO A 31 -1.31 8.78 9.44
CA PRO A 31 -1.62 9.41 10.74
C PRO A 31 -2.09 8.36 11.74
N ALA A 32 -2.17 8.73 13.01
CA ALA A 32 -2.91 7.93 13.99
C ALA A 32 -4.36 7.77 13.51
N PRO A 33 -4.90 6.53 13.48
CA PRO A 33 -6.22 6.30 12.94
C PRO A 33 -7.31 6.88 13.86
N SER A 34 -8.29 7.51 13.27
CA SER A 34 -9.56 7.86 13.91
C SER A 34 -10.69 7.19 13.12
N VAL A 35 -11.58 6.51 13.81
CA VAL A 35 -12.63 5.71 13.18
C VAL A 35 -13.36 6.49 12.10
N GLY A 36 -13.40 5.94 10.88
CA GLY A 36 -14.01 6.55 9.71
C GLY A 36 -13.08 7.40 8.85
N ASP A 37 -11.82 7.63 9.28
CA ASP A 37 -10.82 8.26 8.43
C ASP A 37 -10.55 7.43 7.17
N LYS A 38 -10.48 8.11 6.03
CA LYS A 38 -10.23 7.48 4.73
C LYS A 38 -9.06 8.13 4.04
N ILE A 39 -8.22 7.30 3.44
CA ILE A 39 -7.08 7.73 2.62
C ILE A 39 -7.05 6.86 1.38
N LYS A 40 -6.75 7.45 0.23
CA LYS A 40 -6.50 6.74 -1.02
C LYS A 40 -5.10 7.08 -1.51
N ILE A 41 -4.37 6.08 -1.98
CA ILE A 41 -3.03 6.28 -2.55
C ILE A 41 -2.95 5.53 -3.87
N VAL A 42 -2.61 6.26 -4.92
CA VAL A 42 -2.33 5.70 -6.24
C VAL A 42 -0.83 5.81 -6.47
N PHE A 43 -0.17 4.66 -6.49
CA PHE A 43 1.26 4.58 -6.78
C PHE A 43 1.49 4.35 -8.26
N GLY A 44 2.30 5.20 -8.86
CA GLY A 44 2.96 4.91 -10.13
C GLY A 44 4.00 3.81 -9.98
N ALA A 45 4.59 3.37 -11.10
CA ALA A 45 5.59 2.31 -11.09
C ALA A 45 6.82 2.69 -10.27
N VAL A 46 7.32 1.75 -9.48
CA VAL A 46 8.61 1.87 -8.80
C VAL A 46 9.70 1.21 -9.63
N THR A 47 10.87 1.84 -9.74
CA THR A 47 11.98 1.37 -10.57
C THR A 47 13.24 1.02 -9.78
N SER A 48 13.45 1.55 -8.59
CA SER A 48 14.68 1.36 -7.81
C SER A 48 14.43 0.99 -6.35
N ASN A 49 13.86 1.87 -5.55
CA ASN A 49 13.56 1.62 -4.14
C ASN A 49 12.08 1.20 -3.98
N ASN A 50 11.69 0.88 -2.75
CA ASN A 50 10.34 0.45 -2.48
C ASN A 50 9.39 1.65 -2.29
N HIS A 51 8.15 1.51 -2.76
CA HIS A 51 7.05 2.27 -2.19
C HIS A 51 6.61 1.62 -0.89
N THR A 52 6.46 2.38 0.16
CA THR A 52 6.01 1.86 1.46
C THR A 52 4.87 2.69 2.03
N ILE A 53 3.94 2.02 2.69
CA ILE A 53 2.98 2.65 3.59
C ILE A 53 3.25 2.07 4.97
N THR A 54 3.58 2.93 5.92
CA THR A 54 3.87 2.54 7.31
C THR A 54 2.85 3.18 8.22
N THR A 55 2.34 2.44 9.19
CA THR A 55 1.47 2.99 10.22
C THR A 55 2.24 3.97 11.13
N ASN A 56 1.53 4.79 11.87
CA ASN A 56 2.14 5.78 12.75
C ASN A 56 2.92 5.19 13.94
N ALA A 57 2.66 3.93 14.28
CA ALA A 57 3.30 3.23 15.40
C ALA A 57 3.22 1.72 15.18
N THR A 58 4.16 0.96 15.71
CA THR A 58 4.20 -0.51 15.63
C THR A 58 3.01 -1.21 16.32
N THR A 59 2.25 -0.47 17.13
CA THR A 59 1.01 -0.95 17.76
C THR A 59 -0.24 -0.62 16.96
N THR A 60 -0.09 0.07 15.83
CA THR A 60 -1.16 0.35 14.86
C THR A 60 -0.94 -0.56 13.66
N LEU A 61 -1.89 -1.42 13.35
CA LEU A 61 -1.72 -2.52 12.43
C LEU A 61 -2.65 -2.41 11.22
N PHE A 62 -2.35 -3.18 10.19
CA PHE A 62 -3.22 -3.39 9.05
C PHE A 62 -4.15 -4.58 9.26
N SER A 63 -5.37 -4.44 8.76
CA SER A 63 -6.33 -5.49 8.48
C SER A 63 -6.68 -5.43 7.00
N GLY A 64 -7.17 -6.49 6.42
CA GLY A 64 -7.62 -6.53 5.02
C GLY A 64 -6.67 -7.28 4.11
N TYR A 65 -6.53 -6.83 2.87
CA TYR A 65 -5.84 -7.64 1.86
C TYR A 65 -5.24 -6.81 0.72
N ALA A 66 -4.30 -7.44 0.01
CA ALA A 66 -3.82 -7.02 -1.31
C ALA A 66 -4.18 -8.08 -2.35
N LEU A 67 -4.85 -7.68 -3.42
CA LEU A 67 -5.04 -8.49 -4.61
C LEU A 67 -3.93 -8.16 -5.60
N MET A 68 -3.07 -9.12 -5.86
CA MET A 68 -1.94 -8.98 -6.77
C MET A 68 -2.26 -9.61 -8.12
N LEU A 69 -2.11 -8.81 -9.18
CA LEU A 69 -2.26 -9.24 -10.56
C LEU A 69 -0.87 -9.48 -11.13
N ASP A 70 -0.53 -10.73 -11.40
CA ASP A 70 0.70 -11.14 -12.09
C ASP A 70 0.38 -11.52 -13.52
N GLY A 71 0.66 -10.62 -14.44
CA GLY A 71 0.40 -10.81 -15.87
C GLY A 71 1.66 -10.99 -16.72
N VAL A 72 2.85 -10.90 -16.13
CA VAL A 72 4.10 -10.87 -16.88
C VAL A 72 4.78 -12.24 -16.90
N ASP A 73 4.92 -12.86 -15.74
CA ASP A 73 5.68 -14.11 -15.61
C ASP A 73 4.78 -15.34 -15.51
N ALA A 74 3.51 -15.16 -15.19
CA ALA A 74 2.57 -16.26 -15.10
C ALA A 74 1.93 -16.57 -16.44
N THR A 75 1.92 -17.84 -16.81
CA THR A 75 1.17 -18.35 -17.96
C THR A 75 0.32 -19.53 -17.53
N PRO A 76 -1.01 -19.37 -17.36
CA PRO A 76 -1.79 -18.12 -17.54
C PRO A 76 -1.52 -17.08 -16.46
N ALA A 77 -1.88 -15.82 -16.71
CA ALA A 77 -1.85 -14.74 -15.74
C ALA A 77 -2.60 -15.11 -14.44
N GLN A 78 -2.03 -14.77 -13.30
CA GLN A 78 -2.53 -15.16 -11.99
C GLN A 78 -3.04 -13.99 -11.16
N GLN A 79 -4.01 -14.30 -10.30
CA GLN A 79 -4.48 -13.42 -9.24
C GLN A 79 -4.13 -14.07 -7.89
N ILE A 80 -3.42 -13.34 -7.05
CA ILE A 80 -2.99 -13.84 -5.76
C ILE A 80 -3.48 -12.86 -4.69
N VAL A 81 -4.12 -13.38 -3.64
CA VAL A 81 -4.58 -12.59 -2.50
C VAL A 81 -3.63 -12.80 -1.35
N PHE A 82 -3.08 -11.70 -0.83
CA PHE A 82 -2.33 -11.68 0.42
C PHE A 82 -3.16 -10.99 1.50
N ALA A 83 -3.42 -11.67 2.61
CA ALA A 83 -4.08 -11.08 3.76
C ALA A 83 -3.07 -10.45 4.71
N ALA A 84 -3.43 -9.32 5.30
CA ALA A 84 -2.65 -8.73 6.39
C ALA A 84 -2.81 -9.56 7.67
N ASP A 85 -1.71 -9.75 8.38
CA ASP A 85 -1.73 -10.32 9.73
C ASP A 85 -2.02 -9.20 10.74
N GLU A 86 -3.20 -9.21 11.30
CA GLU A 86 -3.70 -8.21 12.25
C GLU A 86 -2.92 -8.16 13.57
N THR A 87 -1.88 -8.95 13.71
CA THR A 87 -1.05 -9.02 14.92
C THR A 87 0.35 -8.44 14.74
N ASN A 88 0.85 -8.36 13.50
CA ASN A 88 2.24 -7.96 13.24
C ASN A 88 2.40 -6.96 12.08
N ASP A 89 1.47 -6.92 11.13
CA ASP A 89 1.69 -6.16 9.91
C ASP A 89 1.41 -4.66 10.11
N ASP A 90 2.46 -3.87 10.18
CA ASP A 90 2.44 -2.40 10.26
C ASP A 90 3.07 -1.71 9.04
N VAL A 91 3.56 -2.49 8.08
CA VAL A 91 4.15 -2.03 6.83
C VAL A 91 3.52 -2.71 5.63
N PHE A 92 3.12 -1.92 4.63
CA PHE A 92 2.80 -2.38 3.28
C PHE A 92 3.92 -1.90 2.35
N SER A 93 4.58 -2.82 1.66
CA SER A 93 5.75 -2.51 0.83
C SER A 93 5.61 -3.08 -0.58
N MET A 94 5.94 -2.27 -1.57
CA MET A 94 5.98 -2.66 -2.98
C MET A 94 7.38 -2.43 -3.53
N ASN A 95 7.86 -3.37 -4.34
CA ASN A 95 9.12 -3.25 -5.04
C ASN A 95 8.98 -3.67 -6.52
N ALA A 96 10.01 -3.43 -7.30
CA ALA A 96 9.99 -3.70 -8.75
C ALA A 96 9.99 -5.20 -9.11
N THR A 97 10.15 -6.11 -8.16
CA THR A 97 10.39 -7.53 -8.46
C THR A 97 9.37 -8.50 -7.87
N THR A 98 8.97 -8.36 -6.61
CA THR A 98 8.19 -9.40 -5.93
C THR A 98 6.89 -8.93 -5.29
N THR A 99 6.83 -7.71 -4.78
CA THR A 99 5.67 -7.22 -4.02
C THR A 99 4.81 -6.23 -4.80
N GLY A 100 5.06 -6.09 -6.10
CA GLY A 100 4.30 -5.24 -7.00
C GLY A 100 4.98 -3.91 -7.33
N ILE A 101 4.76 -3.44 -8.56
CA ILE A 101 5.40 -2.24 -9.10
C ILE A 101 4.50 -1.01 -9.09
N SER A 102 3.19 -1.21 -9.05
CA SER A 102 2.19 -0.13 -8.97
C SER A 102 0.95 -0.62 -8.24
N ALA A 103 0.22 0.28 -7.63
CA ALA A 103 -0.99 -0.08 -6.90
C ALA A 103 -1.98 1.07 -6.78
N VAL A 104 -3.24 0.69 -6.59
CA VAL A 104 -4.28 1.54 -6.01
C VAL A 104 -4.59 1.00 -4.62
N VAL A 105 -4.44 1.83 -3.61
CA VAL A 105 -4.62 1.45 -2.21
C VAL A 105 -5.70 2.33 -1.58
N GLU A 106 -6.67 1.71 -0.96
CA GLU A 106 -7.68 2.39 -0.15
C GLU A 106 -7.55 1.97 1.32
N LEU A 107 -7.61 2.95 2.21
CA LEU A 107 -7.43 2.80 3.64
C LEU A 107 -8.63 3.38 4.38
N LEU A 108 -9.15 2.61 5.33
CA LEU A 108 -10.22 3.01 6.23
C LEU A 108 -9.81 2.71 7.68
N ALA A 109 -9.80 3.72 8.53
CA ALA A 109 -9.59 3.52 9.96
C ALA A 109 -10.84 2.85 10.58
N ILE A 110 -10.68 1.62 11.06
CA ILE A 110 -11.78 0.83 11.68
C ILE A 110 -11.71 0.83 13.20
N SER A 111 -10.58 1.24 13.77
CA SER A 111 -10.40 1.50 15.20
C SER A 111 -9.31 2.56 15.40
N ASP A 112 -9.02 2.91 16.65
CA ASP A 112 -7.90 3.79 17.02
C ASP A 112 -6.51 3.16 16.87
N LYS A 113 -6.46 1.87 16.47
CA LYS A 113 -5.22 1.09 16.30
C LYS A 113 -5.19 0.27 15.01
N MET A 114 -6.14 0.46 14.11
CA MET A 114 -6.23 -0.41 12.95
C MET A 114 -6.71 0.33 11.71
N TRP A 115 -5.92 0.20 10.64
CA TRP A 115 -6.29 0.57 9.29
C TRP A 115 -6.70 -0.66 8.49
N GLN A 116 -7.93 -0.69 7.99
CA GLN A 116 -8.29 -1.64 6.95
C GLN A 116 -7.71 -1.17 5.63
N ILE A 117 -6.95 -2.05 4.97
CA ILE A 117 -6.33 -1.82 3.68
C ILE A 117 -6.97 -2.71 2.61
N GLU A 118 -7.28 -2.11 1.47
CA GLU A 118 -7.62 -2.80 0.24
C GLU A 118 -6.69 -2.30 -0.84
N ALA A 119 -5.86 -3.18 -1.36
CA ALA A 119 -4.88 -2.85 -2.38
C ALA A 119 -5.10 -3.70 -3.63
N LEU A 120 -5.14 -3.04 -4.79
CA LEU A 120 -5.02 -3.67 -6.09
C LEU A 120 -3.62 -3.40 -6.61
N VAL A 121 -2.81 -4.45 -6.72
CA VAL A 121 -1.38 -4.37 -7.00
C VAL A 121 -1.07 -5.06 -8.33
N TYR A 122 -0.25 -4.42 -9.16
CA TYR A 122 0.32 -5.03 -10.36
C TYR A 122 1.75 -5.49 -10.09
N ALA A 123 2.02 -6.77 -10.32
CA ALA A 123 3.33 -7.38 -10.17
C ALA A 123 3.97 -7.68 -11.53
N SER A 124 5.29 -7.57 -11.62
CA SER A 124 6.07 -7.86 -12.82
C SER A 124 7.06 -9.01 -12.65
N GLY A 125 7.00 -9.74 -11.55
CA GLY A 125 7.90 -10.85 -11.23
C GLY A 125 7.27 -11.86 -10.29
N ALA A 126 8.09 -12.66 -9.62
CA ALA A 126 7.61 -13.62 -8.62
C ALA A 126 6.83 -12.89 -7.52
N SER A 127 5.63 -13.40 -7.20
CA SER A 127 4.75 -12.77 -6.23
C SER A 127 5.15 -13.10 -4.80
N ALA A 128 5.23 -12.09 -3.94
CA ALA A 128 5.43 -12.22 -2.50
C ALA A 128 4.49 -11.30 -1.74
N THR A 129 4.24 -11.60 -0.46
CA THR A 129 3.38 -10.76 0.37
C THR A 129 3.96 -9.33 0.49
N PRO A 130 3.12 -8.30 0.29
CA PRO A 130 3.54 -6.92 0.54
C PRO A 130 3.47 -6.52 2.01
N PHE A 131 2.91 -7.35 2.87
CA PHE A 131 2.73 -7.06 4.30
C PHE A 131 3.92 -7.54 5.15
N ALA A 132 4.26 -6.72 6.13
CA ALA A 132 5.27 -6.98 7.14
C ALA A 132 4.95 -6.27 8.47
#